data_fbb9fd4de7f478654d34d9e37e02e8f9
#
_entry.id   fbb9fd4de7f478654d34d9e37e02e8f9
#
_cell.length_a   1.000
_cell.length_b   1.000
_cell.length_c   1.000
_cell.angle_alpha   90.00
_cell.angle_beta   90.00
_cell.angle_gamma   90.00
#
_symmetry.space_group_name_H-M   'P 1'
#
loop_
_entity.id
_entity.type
_entity.pdbx_description
1 polymer ?
#
loop_
_entity_poly.entity_id
_entity_poly.type
_entity_poly.pdbx_seq_one_letter_code
_entity_poly.pdbx_strand_id
1 'polypeptide(L)'
;IDSNNFKAINDKYGHPIGDEVLRETALRLKASTRQNDFVARLSGDEFAIVLKSVHQVEHLISIAENLIKCCAEPLIYKDHVVQFSFSIGIAIAKEATSPEDLIAQADQAMYKAKTLKHHWFIYHS
;
A
#
# COMPACT_ATOMS: atom_id res chain seq x y z
N ILE A 1 -3.36 -0.03 1.55
CA ILE A 1 -2.57 -0.29 0.33
C ILE A 1 -3.05 -1.59 -0.28
N ASP A 2 -3.31 -1.59 -1.53
CA ASP A 2 -3.80 -2.77 -2.23
C ASP A 2 -3.14 -2.86 -3.60
N SER A 3 -2.83 -4.09 -4.01
CA SER A 3 -2.22 -4.35 -5.31
C SER A 3 -3.24 -4.11 -6.44
N ASN A 4 -2.77 -3.57 -7.56
CA ASN A 4 -3.64 -3.31 -8.70
C ASN A 4 -3.81 -4.52 -9.62
N ASN A 5 -2.90 -5.48 -9.59
CA ASN A 5 -2.86 -6.57 -10.56
C ASN A 5 -2.45 -7.92 -9.98
N PHE A 6 -2.68 -8.13 -8.70
CA PHE A 6 -2.22 -9.35 -8.02
C PHE A 6 -2.85 -10.61 -8.62
N LYS A 7 -4.16 -10.57 -8.91
CA LYS A 7 -4.84 -11.71 -9.53
C LYS A 7 -4.24 -12.06 -10.89
N ALA A 8 -3.94 -11.04 -11.70
CA ALA A 8 -3.32 -11.24 -13.00
C ALA A 8 -1.93 -11.85 -12.87
N ILE A 9 -1.18 -11.50 -11.83
CA ILE A 9 0.13 -12.07 -11.56
C ILE A 9 -0.01 -13.56 -11.21
N ASN A 10 -0.94 -13.91 -10.34
CA ASN A 10 -1.22 -15.31 -10.01
C ASN A 10 -1.64 -16.11 -11.23
N ASP A 11 -2.50 -15.54 -12.07
CA ASP A 11 -2.99 -16.20 -13.26
C ASP A 11 -1.89 -16.43 -14.29
N LYS A 12 -0.95 -15.49 -14.42
CA LYS A 12 0.13 -15.56 -15.41
C LYS A 12 1.31 -16.38 -14.94
N TYR A 13 1.72 -16.22 -13.69
CA TYR A 13 2.97 -16.80 -13.18
C TYR A 13 2.76 -17.91 -12.17
N GLY A 14 1.55 -18.06 -11.62
CA GLY A 14 1.24 -19.04 -10.59
C GLY A 14 1.37 -18.50 -9.18
N HIS A 15 0.78 -19.20 -8.22
CA HIS A 15 0.75 -18.79 -6.83
C HIS A 15 2.12 -18.66 -6.16
N PRO A 16 3.14 -19.50 -6.47
CA PRO A 16 4.45 -19.30 -5.87
C PRO A 16 5.05 -17.94 -6.16
N ILE A 17 4.90 -17.42 -7.37
CA ILE A 17 5.38 -16.08 -7.73
C ILE A 17 4.49 -15.00 -7.08
N GLY A 18 3.17 -15.21 -7.04
CA GLY A 18 2.27 -14.33 -6.30
C GLY A 18 2.67 -14.20 -4.84
N ASP A 19 3.02 -15.31 -4.18
CA ASP A 19 3.48 -15.30 -2.80
C ASP A 19 4.79 -14.53 -2.64
N GLU A 20 5.70 -14.63 -3.60
CA GLU A 20 6.94 -13.85 -3.60
C GLU A 20 6.65 -12.35 -3.76
N VAL A 21 5.69 -11.98 -4.60
CA VAL A 21 5.26 -10.58 -4.73
C VAL A 21 4.76 -10.05 -3.39
N LEU A 22 3.95 -10.83 -2.68
CA LEU A 22 3.45 -10.42 -1.36
C LEU A 22 4.58 -10.28 -0.34
N ARG A 23 5.51 -11.22 -0.33
CA ARG A 23 6.66 -11.18 0.57
C ARG A 23 7.54 -9.97 0.28
N GLU A 24 7.83 -9.72 -0.99
CA GLU A 24 8.64 -8.57 -1.40
C GLU A 24 7.94 -7.26 -1.08
N THR A 25 6.62 -7.19 -1.25
CA THR A 25 5.82 -6.03 -0.87
C THR A 25 6.00 -5.72 0.61
N ALA A 26 5.84 -6.71 1.47
CA ALA A 26 5.97 -6.53 2.91
C ALA A 26 7.38 -6.02 3.27
N LEU A 27 8.42 -6.58 2.65
CA LEU A 27 9.80 -6.16 2.89
C LEU A 27 10.03 -4.71 2.46
N ARG A 28 9.54 -4.32 1.28
CA ARG A 28 9.70 -2.96 0.77
C ARG A 28 8.94 -1.95 1.61
N LEU A 29 7.72 -2.27 2.01
CA LEU A 29 6.94 -1.39 2.88
C LEU A 29 7.64 -1.19 4.21
N LYS A 30 8.16 -2.25 4.79
CA LYS A 30 8.88 -2.16 6.06
C LYS A 30 10.19 -1.38 5.93
N ALA A 31 10.92 -1.57 4.84
CA ALA A 31 12.17 -0.84 4.59
C ALA A 31 11.94 0.65 4.34
N SER A 32 10.76 1.02 3.86
CA SER A 32 10.42 2.40 3.52
C SER A 32 9.74 3.15 4.68
N THR A 33 9.50 2.49 5.79
CA THR A 33 8.85 3.08 6.98
C THR A 33 9.84 3.17 8.14
N ARG A 34 9.50 4.01 9.11
CA ARG A 34 10.33 4.20 10.30
C ARG A 34 10.14 3.04 11.27
N GLN A 35 11.08 2.87 12.20
CA GLN A 35 11.02 1.80 13.20
C GLN A 35 9.73 1.83 14.04
N ASN A 36 9.20 3.03 14.32
CA ASN A 36 7.99 3.21 15.12
C ASN A 36 6.71 3.09 14.31
N ASP A 37 6.82 2.99 12.99
CA ASP A 37 5.66 2.77 12.13
C ASP A 37 5.31 1.28 12.11
N PHE A 38 4.03 1.00 11.92
CA PHE A 38 3.54 -0.37 11.98
C PHE A 38 3.04 -0.79 10.61
N VAL A 39 3.53 -1.92 10.12
CA VAL A 39 3.11 -2.50 8.84
C VAL A 39 2.42 -3.84 9.13
N ALA A 40 1.22 -4.01 8.60
CA ALA A 40 0.44 -5.24 8.76
C ALA A 40 -0.16 -5.66 7.42
N ARG A 41 -0.27 -6.97 7.22
CA ARG A 41 -1.06 -7.52 6.12
C ARG A 41 -2.47 -7.78 6.66
N LEU A 42 -3.47 -7.19 6.01
CA LEU A 42 -4.87 -7.34 6.44
C LEU A 42 -5.48 -8.61 5.87
N SER A 43 -5.37 -8.82 4.57
CA SER A 43 -5.85 -10.03 3.90
C SER A 43 -5.36 -10.01 2.45
N GLY A 44 -5.24 -11.21 1.84
CA GLY A 44 -4.86 -11.31 0.43
C GLY A 44 -3.65 -10.43 0.09
N ASP A 45 -3.87 -9.46 -0.78
CA ASP A 45 -2.86 -8.50 -1.23
C ASP A 45 -3.03 -7.11 -0.58
N GLU A 46 -3.76 -7.03 0.52
CA GLU A 46 -4.07 -5.77 1.19
C GLU A 46 -3.18 -5.59 2.42
N PHE A 47 -2.54 -4.43 2.50
CA PHE A 47 -1.64 -4.05 3.59
C PHE A 47 -2.11 -2.75 4.23
N ALA A 48 -1.78 -2.58 5.50
CA ALA A 48 -2.01 -1.34 6.24
C ALA A 48 -0.69 -0.86 6.85
N ILE A 49 -0.53 0.45 6.88
CA ILE A 49 0.59 1.08 7.55
C ILE A 49 0.03 2.12 8.51
N VAL A 50 0.44 2.04 9.76
CA VAL A 50 0.10 3.05 10.77
C VAL A 50 1.32 3.93 10.97
N LEU A 51 1.17 5.20 10.64
CA LEU A 51 2.22 6.20 10.81
C LEU A 51 1.92 7.02 12.06
N LYS A 52 2.90 7.12 12.94
CA LYS A 52 2.78 7.91 14.16
C LYS A 52 3.53 9.21 14.01
N SER A 53 3.05 10.24 14.70
CA SER A 53 3.74 11.52 14.80
C SER A 53 3.97 12.22 13.46
N VAL A 54 3.01 12.07 12.53
CA VAL A 54 3.00 12.82 11.28
C VAL A 54 2.00 13.96 11.45
N HIS A 55 2.47 15.20 11.35
CA HIS A 55 1.67 16.38 11.65
C HIS A 55 1.35 17.26 10.44
N GLN A 56 1.95 16.97 9.29
CA GLN A 56 1.77 17.77 8.08
C GLN A 56 1.35 16.89 6.91
N VAL A 57 0.36 17.37 6.14
CA VAL A 57 -0.14 16.65 4.96
C VAL A 57 0.96 16.47 3.92
N GLU A 58 1.82 17.47 3.74
CA GLU A 58 2.95 17.40 2.80
C GLU A 58 3.89 16.24 3.14
N HIS A 59 4.07 15.97 4.42
CA HIS A 59 4.90 14.85 4.85
C HIS A 59 4.23 13.51 4.50
N LEU A 60 2.91 13.41 4.68
CA LEU A 60 2.15 12.22 4.27
C LEU A 60 2.27 11.97 2.78
N ILE A 61 2.15 13.01 1.97
CA ILE A 61 2.28 12.92 0.52
C ILE A 61 3.68 12.41 0.15
N SER A 62 4.71 12.96 0.77
CA SER A 62 6.09 12.51 0.54
C SER A 62 6.27 11.04 0.88
N ILE A 63 5.69 10.58 1.98
CA ILE A 63 5.76 9.17 2.37
C ILE A 63 5.05 8.31 1.33
N ALA A 64 3.85 8.70 0.90
CA ALA A 64 3.08 7.96 -0.09
C ALA A 64 3.84 7.86 -1.42
N GLU A 65 4.41 8.96 -1.88
CA GLU A 65 5.18 8.97 -3.13
C GLU A 65 6.44 8.12 -3.03
N ASN A 66 7.12 8.13 -1.89
CA ASN A 66 8.26 7.27 -1.66
C ASN A 66 7.88 5.78 -1.66
N LEU A 67 6.74 5.43 -1.07
CA LEU A 67 6.25 4.06 -1.08
C LEU A 67 5.94 3.59 -2.51
N ILE A 68 5.27 4.43 -3.29
CA ILE A 68 4.97 4.12 -4.69
C ILE A 68 6.26 3.92 -5.48
N LYS A 69 7.22 4.81 -5.31
CA LYS A 69 8.51 4.74 -6.02
C LYS A 69 9.30 3.50 -5.63
N CYS A 70 9.34 3.18 -4.35
CA CYS A 70 10.05 2.00 -3.85
C CYS A 70 9.43 0.71 -4.36
N CYS A 71 8.11 0.66 -4.44
CA CYS A 71 7.38 -0.52 -4.92
C CYS A 71 7.29 -0.60 -6.44
N ALA A 72 7.74 0.42 -7.17
CA ALA A 72 7.73 0.41 -8.63
C ALA A 72 8.84 -0.45 -9.23
N GLU A 73 9.87 -0.77 -8.46
CA GLU A 73 10.93 -1.67 -8.92
C GLU A 73 10.38 -3.05 -9.19
N PRO A 74 10.66 -3.65 -10.37
CA PRO A 74 10.17 -4.99 -10.65
C PRO A 74 10.79 -6.01 -9.71
N LEU A 75 10.05 -7.09 -9.46
CA LEU A 75 10.58 -8.25 -8.74
C LEU A 75 11.24 -9.17 -9.73
N ILE A 76 12.47 -9.55 -9.45
CA ILE A 76 13.18 -10.57 -10.23
C ILE A 76 13.15 -11.86 -9.42
N TYR A 77 12.45 -12.88 -9.95
CA TYR A 77 12.34 -14.19 -9.31
C TYR A 77 12.64 -15.27 -10.32
N LYS A 78 13.73 -15.98 -10.08
CA LYS A 78 14.28 -16.94 -11.05
C LYS A 78 14.50 -16.21 -12.39
N ASP A 79 13.91 -16.69 -13.48
CA ASP A 79 14.07 -16.07 -14.81
C ASP A 79 12.95 -15.09 -15.14
N HIS A 80 12.09 -14.75 -14.17
CA HIS A 80 10.94 -13.88 -14.39
C HIS A 80 11.20 -12.48 -13.86
N VAL A 81 10.80 -11.48 -14.66
CA VAL A 81 10.74 -10.07 -14.24
C VAL A 81 9.26 -9.73 -14.07
N VAL A 82 8.84 -9.52 -12.83
CA VAL A 82 7.43 -9.30 -12.51
C VAL A 82 7.21 -7.84 -12.16
N GLN A 83 6.38 -7.17 -12.96
CA GLN A 83 5.94 -5.80 -12.68
C GLN A 83 4.68 -5.84 -11.84
N PHE A 84 4.64 -5.02 -10.79
CA PHE A 84 3.47 -4.87 -9.96
C PHE A 84 3.36 -3.44 -9.44
N SER A 85 2.16 -3.03 -9.10
CA SER A 85 1.89 -1.68 -8.61
C SER A 85 0.84 -1.72 -7.53
N PHE A 86 0.76 -0.62 -6.77
CA PHE A 86 -0.18 -0.48 -5.67
C PHE A 86 -0.96 0.81 -5.76
N SER A 87 -2.14 0.78 -5.16
CA SER A 87 -2.89 1.99 -4.86
C SER A 87 -2.88 2.19 -3.35
N ILE A 88 -2.74 3.44 -2.92
CA ILE A 88 -2.66 3.80 -1.52
C ILE A 88 -3.81 4.72 -1.16
N GLY A 89 -4.61 4.31 -0.18
CA GLY A 89 -5.59 5.17 0.46
C GLY A 89 -5.03 5.67 1.77
N ILE A 90 -5.20 6.94 2.04
CA ILE A 90 -4.68 7.59 3.23
C ILE A 90 -5.84 8.18 4.02
N ALA A 91 -5.90 7.92 5.31
CA ALA A 91 -6.84 8.55 6.21
C ALA A 91 -6.08 9.12 7.41
N ILE A 92 -6.51 10.29 7.86
CA ILE A 92 -5.91 10.99 8.99
C ILE A 92 -6.82 10.84 10.18
N ALA A 93 -6.31 10.29 11.27
CA ALA A 93 -7.07 10.14 12.50
C ALA A 93 -7.27 11.50 13.16
N LYS A 94 -8.51 11.78 13.51
CA LYS A 94 -8.88 12.92 14.35
C LYS A 94 -9.23 12.39 15.74
N GLU A 95 -9.36 13.28 16.69
CA GLU A 95 -9.56 12.92 18.10
C GLU A 95 -10.74 11.97 18.31
N ALA A 96 -11.82 12.14 17.55
CA ALA A 96 -13.03 11.33 17.68
C ALA A 96 -13.12 10.17 16.68
N THR A 97 -12.07 9.93 15.88
CA THR A 97 -12.10 8.87 14.87
C THR A 97 -11.81 7.51 15.51
N SER A 98 -12.75 6.56 15.39
CA SER A 98 -12.51 5.20 15.85
C SER A 98 -11.56 4.47 14.91
N PRO A 99 -10.88 3.40 15.37
CA PRO A 99 -10.04 2.59 14.49
C PRO A 99 -10.82 2.02 13.30
N GLU A 100 -12.05 1.58 13.51
CA GLU A 100 -12.90 1.04 12.44
C GLU A 100 -13.22 2.10 11.39
N ASP A 101 -13.54 3.31 11.83
CA ASP A 101 -13.83 4.43 10.93
C ASP A 101 -12.57 4.84 10.15
N LEU A 102 -11.42 4.83 10.80
CA LEU A 102 -10.16 5.17 10.14
C LEU A 102 -9.83 4.20 9.02
N ILE A 103 -10.01 2.91 9.26
CA ILE A 103 -9.81 1.87 8.23
C ILE A 103 -10.80 2.05 7.09
N ALA A 104 -12.09 2.29 7.41
CA ALA A 104 -13.11 2.50 6.39
C ALA A 104 -12.81 3.72 5.53
N GLN A 105 -12.34 4.81 6.13
CA GLN A 105 -11.94 6.01 5.41
C GLN A 105 -10.75 5.76 4.49
N ALA A 106 -9.76 5.01 4.95
CA ALA A 106 -8.61 4.65 4.13
C ALA A 106 -9.03 3.76 2.96
N ASP A 107 -9.96 2.83 3.17
CA ASP A 107 -10.49 1.98 2.10
C ASP A 107 -11.23 2.80 1.05
N GLN A 108 -12.04 3.77 1.46
CA GLN A 108 -12.73 4.66 0.53
C GLN A 108 -11.73 5.47 -0.30
N ALA A 109 -10.69 5.99 0.35
CA ALA A 109 -9.64 6.73 -0.34
C ALA A 109 -8.89 5.83 -1.35
N MET A 110 -8.63 4.59 -0.98
CA MET A 110 -7.99 3.63 -1.86
C MET A 110 -8.84 3.32 -3.08
N TYR A 111 -10.14 3.12 -2.90
CA TYR A 111 -11.08 2.95 -4.01
C TYR A 111 -11.07 4.15 -4.95
N LYS A 112 -11.02 5.37 -4.39
CA LYS A 112 -10.89 6.60 -5.17
C LYS A 112 -9.60 6.62 -5.97
N ALA A 113 -8.48 6.25 -5.35
CA ALA A 113 -7.19 6.18 -6.04
C ALA A 113 -7.26 5.25 -7.24
N LYS A 114 -7.85 4.07 -7.08
CA LYS A 114 -8.02 3.11 -8.17
C LYS A 114 -8.93 3.63 -9.27
N THR A 115 -10.07 4.21 -8.91
CA THR A 115 -11.06 4.72 -9.85
C THR A 115 -10.49 5.87 -10.69
N LEU A 116 -9.74 6.78 -10.07
CA LEU A 116 -9.14 7.92 -10.74
C LEU A 116 -7.81 7.58 -11.39
N LYS A 117 -7.34 6.34 -11.25
CA LYS A 117 -6.03 5.88 -11.73
C LYS A 117 -4.88 6.71 -11.15
N HIS A 118 -5.05 7.16 -9.91
CA HIS A 118 -4.00 7.78 -9.12
C HIS A 118 -3.31 6.70 -8.29
N HIS A 119 -2.06 6.91 -7.94
CA HIS A 119 -1.34 5.97 -7.10
C HIS A 119 -1.70 6.11 -5.62
N TRP A 120 -2.15 7.30 -5.22
CA TRP A 120 -2.58 7.55 -3.84
C TRP A 120 -3.72 8.56 -3.81
N PHE A 121 -4.47 8.54 -2.72
CA PHE A 121 -5.57 9.48 -2.48
C PHE A 121 -5.75 9.66 -0.99
N ILE A 122 -5.99 10.90 -0.55
CA ILE A 122 -6.26 11.21 0.86
C ILE A 122 -7.77 11.35 1.04
N TYR A 123 -8.30 10.68 2.06
CA TYR A 123 -9.73 10.76 2.39
C TYR A 123 -10.12 12.20 2.75
N HIS A 124 -11.20 12.65 2.17
CA HIS A 124 -11.84 13.94 2.51
C HIS A 124 -13.25 13.67 3.02
N SER A 125 -13.52 14.16 4.21
CA SER A 125 -14.85 14.05 4.81
C SER A 125 -15.87 14.97 4.16
#